data_78068ad89b4cb8172e388d779842b437
#
_entry.id   78068ad89b4cb8172e388d779842b437
#
_cell.length_a   1.000
_cell.length_b   1.000
_cell.length_c   1.000
_cell.angle_alpha   90.00
_cell.angle_beta   90.00
_cell.angle_gamma   90.00
#
_symmetry.space_group_name_H-M   'P 1'
#
loop_
_entity.id
_entity.type
_entity.pdbx_description
1 polymer ?
#
loop_
_entity_poly.entity_id
_entity_poly.type
_entity_poly.pdbx_seq_one_letter_code
_entity_poly.pdbx_strand_id
1 'polypeptide(L)'
;MDEVNKLLTANFIREVHYPEWLANVVMVKKANGKWRMCVDFTYLNQACLKDSFPLPRIDQLVDSTAGHKLLTFIDAFSGYNHILMAEEDQEKTAFVTSQGLYCYKVMPFGLKNAGVTYQRLVNQIFKKQIGRNVEVYIDDMLVKSRKEEDHLDDQIGRASCRERV
;
A
#
# COMPACT_ATOMS: atom_id res chain seq x y z
N MET A 1 -5.11 -17.60 14.26
CA MET A 1 -6.33 -17.08 14.90
C MET A 1 -6.26 -15.56 15.10
N ASP A 2 -5.18 -15.01 15.59
CA ASP A 2 -5.11 -13.56 15.92
C ASP A 2 -5.18 -12.61 14.74
N GLU A 3 -4.74 -13.02 13.52
CA GLU A 3 -4.64 -12.11 12.39
C GLU A 3 -6.01 -11.77 11.77
N VAL A 4 -6.89 -12.75 11.63
CA VAL A 4 -8.28 -12.54 11.14
C VAL A 4 -9.05 -11.61 12.09
N ASN A 5 -8.92 -11.84 13.40
CA ASN A 5 -9.56 -11.00 14.41
C ASN A 5 -9.04 -9.55 14.39
N LYS A 6 -7.75 -9.36 14.17
CA LYS A 6 -7.17 -8.01 14.00
C LYS A 6 -7.74 -7.30 12.78
N LEU A 7 -7.84 -7.99 11.64
CA LEU A 7 -8.41 -7.43 10.41
C LEU A 7 -9.90 -7.10 10.57
N LEU A 8 -10.66 -7.96 11.27
CA LEU A 8 -12.07 -7.70 11.59
C LEU A 8 -12.22 -6.48 12.52
N THR A 9 -11.43 -6.42 13.59
CA THR A 9 -11.45 -5.30 14.54
C THR A 9 -11.07 -3.97 13.86
N ALA A 10 -10.12 -4.03 12.92
CA ALA A 10 -9.74 -2.88 12.10
C ALA A 10 -10.77 -2.54 11.00
N ASN A 11 -11.83 -3.32 10.85
CA ASN A 11 -12.85 -3.19 9.81
C ASN A 11 -12.28 -3.26 8.38
N PHE A 12 -11.19 -4.00 8.18
CA PHE A 12 -10.54 -4.17 6.88
C PHE A 12 -11.15 -5.32 6.08
N ILE A 13 -11.77 -6.28 6.74
CA ILE A 13 -12.45 -7.41 6.13
C ILE A 13 -13.88 -7.54 6.65
N ARG A 14 -14.70 -8.24 5.90
CA ARG A 14 -16.05 -8.66 6.31
C ARG A 14 -16.28 -10.12 5.96
N GLU A 15 -17.25 -10.73 6.63
CA GLU A 15 -17.73 -12.06 6.28
C GLU A 15 -18.46 -12.04 4.93
N VAL A 16 -18.33 -13.12 4.17
CA VAL A 16 -18.95 -13.29 2.86
C VAL A 16 -19.49 -14.71 2.70
N HIS A 17 -20.58 -14.85 1.94
CA HIS A 17 -21.22 -16.12 1.67
C HIS A 17 -21.26 -16.37 0.16
N TYR A 18 -20.85 -17.57 -0.26
CA TYR A 18 -20.89 -18.03 -1.66
C TYR A 18 -20.19 -17.09 -2.68
N PRO A 19 -18.94 -16.66 -2.41
CA PRO A 19 -18.23 -15.80 -3.36
C PRO A 19 -17.88 -16.58 -4.64
N GLU A 20 -17.91 -15.91 -5.79
CA GLU A 20 -17.47 -16.49 -7.07
C GLU A 20 -15.95 -16.74 -7.13
N TRP A 21 -15.19 -15.90 -6.45
CA TRP A 21 -13.73 -15.98 -6.33
C TRP A 21 -13.35 -16.39 -4.92
N LEU A 22 -12.45 -17.36 -4.80
CA LEU A 22 -11.98 -17.82 -3.50
C LEU A 22 -10.47 -18.05 -3.54
N ALA A 23 -9.74 -17.32 -2.71
CA ALA A 23 -8.30 -17.43 -2.56
C ALA A 23 -7.92 -18.27 -1.33
N ASN A 24 -6.76 -18.89 -1.39
CA ASN A 24 -6.18 -19.62 -0.26
C ASN A 24 -5.33 -18.68 0.60
N VAL A 25 -5.30 -18.98 1.91
CA VAL A 25 -4.39 -18.33 2.85
C VAL A 25 -3.09 -19.11 2.94
N VAL A 26 -1.97 -18.42 2.82
CA VAL A 26 -0.62 -18.95 2.98
C VAL A 26 0.04 -18.29 4.19
N MET A 27 0.54 -19.11 5.11
CA MET A 27 1.29 -18.62 6.26
C MET A 27 2.78 -18.58 5.95
N VAL A 28 3.38 -17.40 6.01
CA VAL A 28 4.81 -17.17 5.75
C VAL A 28 5.52 -16.78 7.04
N LYS A 29 6.61 -17.47 7.36
CA LYS A 29 7.44 -17.15 8.51
C LYS A 29 8.42 -16.03 8.17
N LYS A 30 8.35 -14.94 8.94
CA LYS A 30 9.31 -13.81 8.81
C LYS A 30 10.65 -14.18 9.42
N ALA A 31 11.72 -13.45 9.04
CA ALA A 31 13.06 -13.62 9.63
C ALA A 31 13.09 -13.46 11.16
N ASN A 32 12.19 -12.66 11.72
CA ASN A 32 12.03 -12.47 13.18
C ASN A 32 11.23 -13.59 13.87
N GLY A 33 10.95 -14.71 13.18
CA GLY A 33 10.22 -15.86 13.71
C GLY A 33 8.71 -15.72 13.77
N LYS A 34 8.15 -14.54 13.53
CA LYS A 34 6.71 -14.30 13.51
C LYS A 34 6.07 -14.79 12.21
N TRP A 35 4.84 -15.29 12.29
CA TRP A 35 4.06 -15.68 11.13
C TRP A 35 3.32 -14.48 10.54
N ARG A 36 3.25 -14.45 9.21
CA ARG A 36 2.45 -13.50 8.44
C ARG A 36 1.43 -14.27 7.62
N MET A 37 0.18 -13.86 7.69
CA MET A 37 -0.87 -14.33 6.82
C MET A 37 -0.78 -13.60 5.47
N CYS A 38 -0.71 -14.36 4.39
CA CYS A 38 -0.76 -13.87 3.03
C CYS A 38 -1.94 -14.52 2.32
N VAL A 39 -2.63 -13.79 1.47
CA VAL A 39 -3.69 -14.33 0.61
C VAL A 39 -3.15 -14.48 -0.80
N ASP A 40 -3.36 -15.64 -1.40
CA ASP A 40 -2.88 -15.94 -2.74
C ASP A 40 -3.91 -15.50 -3.79
N PHE A 41 -3.69 -14.35 -4.38
CA PHE A 41 -4.52 -13.79 -5.45
C PHE A 41 -4.05 -14.16 -6.86
N THR A 42 -3.27 -15.21 -7.03
CA THR A 42 -2.69 -15.58 -8.33
C THR A 42 -3.74 -15.69 -9.42
N TYR A 43 -4.83 -16.43 -9.18
CA TYR A 43 -5.90 -16.60 -10.18
C TYR A 43 -6.65 -15.30 -10.47
N LEU A 44 -6.98 -14.53 -9.43
CA LEU A 44 -7.60 -13.22 -9.58
C LEU A 44 -6.72 -12.27 -10.40
N ASN A 45 -5.43 -12.25 -10.11
CA ASN A 45 -4.45 -11.42 -10.82
C ASN A 45 -4.29 -11.81 -12.31
N GLN A 46 -4.45 -13.08 -12.65
CA GLN A 46 -4.45 -13.54 -14.05
C GLN A 46 -5.65 -12.99 -14.83
N ALA A 47 -6.83 -12.99 -14.22
CA ALA A 47 -8.04 -12.45 -14.81
C ALA A 47 -8.09 -10.91 -14.85
N CYS A 48 -7.36 -10.25 -13.96
CA CYS A 48 -7.32 -8.80 -13.84
C CYS A 48 -6.52 -8.17 -14.99
N LEU A 49 -7.08 -7.15 -15.64
CA LEU A 49 -6.36 -6.34 -16.63
C LEU A 49 -5.24 -5.55 -15.94
N LYS A 50 -4.11 -5.39 -16.64
CA LYS A 50 -2.99 -4.59 -16.15
C LYS A 50 -3.32 -3.10 -16.34
N ASP A 51 -3.22 -2.33 -15.27
CA ASP A 51 -3.25 -0.87 -15.34
C ASP A 51 -1.93 -0.37 -15.98
N SER A 52 -2.05 0.43 -17.03
CA SER A 52 -0.92 0.97 -17.79
C SER A 52 -0.43 2.33 -17.26
N PHE A 53 -0.86 2.74 -16.07
CA PHE A 53 -0.37 3.97 -15.45
C PHE A 53 1.16 3.95 -15.31
N PRO A 54 1.88 5.00 -15.78
CA PRO A 54 3.33 5.02 -15.75
C PRO A 54 3.83 5.17 -14.30
N LEU A 55 4.62 4.21 -13.86
CA LEU A 55 5.38 4.34 -12.60
C LEU A 55 6.61 5.24 -12.84
N PRO A 56 7.05 5.98 -11.82
CA PRO A 56 8.29 6.74 -11.88
C PRO A 56 9.48 5.82 -12.23
N ARG A 57 10.46 6.35 -12.93
CA ARG A 57 11.70 5.60 -13.20
C ARG A 57 12.63 5.73 -12.00
N ILE A 58 13.10 4.60 -11.49
CA ILE A 58 13.98 4.53 -10.31
C ILE A 58 15.26 5.37 -10.55
N ASP A 59 15.86 5.29 -11.75
CA ASP A 59 17.05 6.06 -12.09
C ASP A 59 16.81 7.58 -11.92
N GLN A 60 15.66 8.08 -12.37
CA GLN A 60 15.30 9.50 -12.21
C GLN A 60 15.10 9.89 -10.74
N LEU A 61 14.56 8.98 -9.92
CA LEU A 61 14.41 9.21 -8.49
C LEU A 61 15.76 9.29 -7.79
N VAL A 62 16.70 8.41 -8.14
CA VAL A 62 18.08 8.44 -7.63
C VAL A 62 18.78 9.73 -8.05
N ASP A 63 18.71 10.10 -9.34
CA ASP A 63 19.32 11.33 -9.85
C ASP A 63 18.76 12.58 -9.14
N SER A 64 17.47 12.56 -8.79
CA SER A 64 16.81 13.67 -8.10
C SER A 64 17.34 13.90 -6.69
N THR A 65 18.04 12.93 -6.09
CA THR A 65 18.67 13.07 -4.76
C THR A 65 20.02 13.79 -4.80
N ALA A 66 20.61 13.92 -5.98
CA ALA A 66 21.93 14.55 -6.12
C ALA A 66 21.92 16.00 -5.59
N GLY A 67 22.96 16.35 -4.82
CA GLY A 67 23.10 17.66 -4.21
C GLY A 67 22.25 17.90 -2.95
N HIS A 68 21.51 16.91 -2.46
CA HIS A 68 20.81 16.97 -1.19
C HIS A 68 21.70 16.43 -0.06
N LYS A 69 21.73 17.13 1.09
CA LYS A 69 22.56 16.74 2.26
C LYS A 69 21.90 15.67 3.13
N LEU A 70 20.58 15.74 3.26
CA LEU A 70 19.82 14.81 4.09
C LEU A 70 18.74 14.11 3.27
N LEU A 71 18.65 12.81 3.49
CA LEU A 71 17.68 11.92 2.89
C LEU A 71 17.01 11.09 4.01
N THR A 72 15.69 11.14 4.10
CA THR A 72 14.92 10.28 5.00
C THR A 72 14.03 9.37 4.20
N PHE A 73 14.20 8.07 4.40
CA PHE A 73 13.35 7.03 3.81
C PHE A 73 12.21 6.72 4.78
N ILE A 74 11.01 6.66 4.25
CA ILE A 74 9.80 6.41 5.02
C ILE A 74 8.96 5.38 4.28
N ASP A 75 8.70 4.26 4.96
CA ASP A 75 7.78 3.23 4.52
C ASP A 75 6.33 3.67 4.83
N ALA A 76 5.46 3.54 3.85
CA ALA A 76 4.03 3.77 4.02
C ALA A 76 3.38 2.56 4.71
N PHE A 77 3.64 2.40 6.00
CA PHE A 77 3.07 1.32 6.80
C PHE A 77 1.54 1.24 6.61
N SER A 78 1.07 0.09 6.10
CA SER A 78 -0.35 -0.18 5.82
C SER A 78 -1.02 0.82 4.86
N GLY A 79 -0.25 1.49 4.00
CA GLY A 79 -0.77 2.50 3.07
C GLY A 79 -1.90 2.00 2.17
N TYR A 80 -1.84 0.76 1.71
CA TYR A 80 -2.90 0.14 0.90
C TYR A 80 -4.24 0.06 1.63
N ASN A 81 -4.24 -0.16 2.94
CA ASN A 81 -5.46 -0.28 3.73
C ASN A 81 -6.24 1.03 3.88
N HIS A 82 -5.69 2.15 3.43
CA HIS A 82 -6.41 3.44 3.35
C HIS A 82 -7.25 3.57 2.08
N ILE A 83 -7.11 2.66 1.13
CA ILE A 83 -7.87 2.65 -0.11
C ILE A 83 -9.06 1.71 0.05
N LEU A 84 -10.27 2.27 0.04
CA LEU A 84 -11.50 1.49 0.05
C LEU A 84 -11.69 0.83 -1.33
N MET A 85 -12.08 -0.43 -1.33
CA MET A 85 -12.47 -1.13 -2.54
C MET A 85 -13.91 -0.82 -2.90
N ALA A 86 -14.22 -0.73 -4.20
CA ALA A 86 -15.59 -0.68 -4.68
C ALA A 86 -16.36 -1.91 -4.16
N GLU A 87 -17.60 -1.72 -3.74
CA GLU A 87 -18.40 -2.81 -3.13
C GLU A 87 -18.51 -4.03 -4.05
N GLU A 88 -18.66 -3.80 -5.36
CA GLU A 88 -18.72 -4.82 -6.41
C GLU A 88 -17.43 -5.62 -6.58
N ASP A 89 -16.29 -5.09 -6.13
CA ASP A 89 -14.98 -5.73 -6.21
C ASP A 89 -14.55 -6.41 -4.91
N GLN A 90 -15.17 -6.08 -3.78
CA GLN A 90 -14.80 -6.63 -2.48
C GLN A 90 -14.85 -8.16 -2.47
N GLU A 91 -15.94 -8.76 -2.94
CA GLU A 91 -16.13 -10.21 -2.92
C GLU A 91 -15.16 -10.97 -3.84
N LYS A 92 -14.59 -10.30 -4.85
CA LYS A 92 -13.52 -10.88 -5.68
C LYS A 92 -12.24 -11.17 -4.88
N THR A 93 -12.06 -10.51 -3.74
CA THR A 93 -10.93 -10.74 -2.83
C THR A 93 -11.22 -11.76 -1.74
N ALA A 94 -12.28 -12.55 -1.87
CA ALA A 94 -12.64 -13.51 -0.85
C ALA A 94 -11.56 -14.57 -0.65
N PHE A 95 -11.39 -14.97 0.61
CA PHE A 95 -10.43 -15.98 1.02
C PHE A 95 -11.00 -16.89 2.12
N VAL A 96 -10.50 -18.12 2.16
CA VAL A 96 -10.94 -19.13 3.11
C VAL A 96 -10.00 -19.21 4.32
N THR A 97 -10.59 -19.30 5.49
CA THR A 97 -9.89 -19.53 6.76
C THR A 97 -10.55 -20.65 7.54
N SER A 98 -9.92 -21.11 8.60
CA SER A 98 -10.54 -22.08 9.53
C SER A 98 -11.76 -21.53 10.29
N GLN A 99 -11.97 -20.20 10.25
CA GLN A 99 -13.08 -19.53 10.96
C GLN A 99 -14.25 -19.18 10.02
N GLY A 100 -14.06 -19.22 8.71
CA GLY A 100 -15.07 -18.85 7.73
C GLY A 100 -14.48 -18.22 6.47
N LEU A 101 -15.37 -17.65 5.68
CA LEU A 101 -15.04 -16.94 4.44
C LEU A 101 -15.11 -15.44 4.67
N TYR A 102 -14.07 -14.74 4.26
CA TYR A 102 -13.96 -13.30 4.42
C TYR A 102 -13.53 -12.64 3.10
N CYS A 103 -13.90 -11.39 2.89
CA CYS A 103 -13.36 -10.57 1.81
C CYS A 103 -12.87 -9.23 2.33
N TYR A 104 -11.97 -8.59 1.57
CA TYR A 104 -11.42 -7.29 1.93
C TYR A 104 -12.37 -6.16 1.55
N LYS A 105 -12.56 -5.22 2.47
CA LYS A 105 -13.23 -3.92 2.25
C LYS A 105 -12.25 -2.84 1.79
N VAL A 106 -10.98 -3.03 2.11
CA VAL A 106 -9.86 -2.16 1.75
C VAL A 106 -8.92 -2.91 0.81
N MET A 107 -8.10 -2.20 0.08
CA MET A 107 -7.18 -2.81 -0.88
C MET A 107 -6.13 -3.66 -0.16
N PRO A 108 -6.10 -4.98 -0.37
CA PRO A 108 -5.09 -5.85 0.24
C PRO A 108 -3.77 -5.80 -0.52
N PHE A 109 -2.71 -6.28 0.13
CA PHE A 109 -1.47 -6.62 -0.55
C PHE A 109 -1.66 -7.83 -1.48
N GLY A 110 -0.91 -7.85 -2.57
CA GLY A 110 -0.89 -8.97 -3.50
C GLY A 110 -1.79 -8.83 -4.72
N LEU A 111 -2.62 -7.79 -4.81
CA LEU A 111 -3.36 -7.49 -6.03
C LEU A 111 -2.43 -6.87 -7.10
N LYS A 112 -2.62 -7.29 -8.37
CA LYS A 112 -1.79 -6.90 -9.52
C LYS A 112 -1.60 -5.39 -9.68
N ASN A 113 -2.66 -4.63 -9.47
CA ASN A 113 -2.67 -3.18 -9.68
C ASN A 113 -2.55 -2.37 -8.38
N ALA A 114 -2.34 -3.01 -7.23
CA ALA A 114 -2.32 -2.33 -5.94
C ALA A 114 -1.25 -1.23 -5.88
N GLY A 115 -0.01 -1.53 -6.29
CA GLY A 115 1.07 -0.55 -6.30
C GLY A 115 0.80 0.65 -7.19
N VAL A 116 0.23 0.42 -8.38
CA VAL A 116 -0.13 1.49 -9.33
C VAL A 116 -1.26 2.36 -8.77
N THR A 117 -2.26 1.76 -8.17
CA THR A 117 -3.39 2.48 -7.55
C THR A 117 -2.90 3.35 -6.39
N TYR A 118 -2.03 2.79 -5.55
CA TYR A 118 -1.42 3.54 -4.45
C TYR A 118 -0.53 4.69 -4.96
N GLN A 119 0.31 4.46 -5.96
CA GLN A 119 1.12 5.51 -6.59
C GLN A 119 0.27 6.67 -7.11
N ARG A 120 -0.88 6.36 -7.73
CA ARG A 120 -1.81 7.38 -8.22
C ARG A 120 -2.39 8.21 -7.08
N LEU A 121 -2.78 7.57 -5.98
CA LEU A 121 -3.26 8.25 -4.77
C LEU A 121 -2.19 9.19 -4.20
N VAL A 122 -0.98 8.67 -4.00
CA VAL A 122 0.13 9.43 -3.41
C VAL A 122 0.53 10.60 -4.31
N ASN A 123 0.51 10.43 -5.65
CA ASN A 123 0.75 11.50 -6.60
C ASN A 123 -0.27 12.64 -6.47
N GLN A 124 -1.52 12.34 -6.11
CA GLN A 124 -2.53 13.37 -5.85
C GLN A 124 -2.30 14.08 -4.52
N ILE A 125 -2.03 13.32 -3.46
CA ILE A 125 -1.82 13.85 -2.10
C ILE A 125 -0.59 14.76 -2.07
N PHE A 126 0.52 14.30 -2.64
CA PHE A 126 1.80 15.00 -2.62
C PHE A 126 2.13 15.80 -3.89
N LYS A 127 1.11 16.13 -4.69
CA LYS A 127 1.28 16.82 -5.99
C LYS A 127 2.16 18.07 -5.93
N LYS A 128 2.13 18.80 -4.80
CA LYS A 128 2.93 20.02 -4.61
C LYS A 128 4.35 19.76 -4.14
N GLN A 129 4.63 18.60 -3.57
CA GLN A 129 5.88 18.21 -2.93
C GLN A 129 6.74 17.30 -3.83
N ILE A 130 6.09 16.45 -4.64
CA ILE A 130 6.80 15.54 -5.55
C ILE A 130 7.65 16.37 -6.55
N GLY A 131 8.90 15.94 -6.70
CA GLY A 131 9.89 16.63 -7.52
C GLY A 131 10.60 17.81 -6.82
N ARG A 132 10.13 18.24 -5.64
CA ARG A 132 10.77 19.28 -4.83
C ARG A 132 11.57 18.66 -3.69
N ASN A 133 10.88 18.30 -2.61
CA ASN A 133 11.44 17.75 -1.39
C ASN A 133 10.95 16.32 -1.09
N VAL A 134 10.03 15.78 -1.88
CA VAL A 134 9.49 14.42 -1.74
C VAL A 134 9.59 13.70 -3.07
N GLU A 135 10.05 12.45 -3.02
CA GLU A 135 9.93 11.49 -4.11
C GLU A 135 9.19 10.26 -3.59
N VAL A 136 8.43 9.63 -4.48
CA VAL A 136 7.63 8.46 -4.11
C VAL A 136 7.74 7.38 -5.17
N TYR A 137 8.00 6.17 -4.73
CA TYR A 137 7.94 4.97 -5.55
C TYR A 137 7.12 3.90 -4.83
N ILE A 138 5.85 3.79 -5.21
CA ILE A 138 4.88 2.88 -4.59
C ILE A 138 4.85 3.11 -3.07
N ASP A 139 5.32 2.17 -2.26
CA ASP A 139 5.29 2.23 -0.78
C ASP A 139 6.43 3.07 -0.18
N ASP A 140 7.52 3.23 -0.93
CA ASP A 140 8.70 3.93 -0.45
C ASP A 140 8.59 5.42 -0.73
N MET A 141 8.73 6.22 0.31
CA MET A 141 8.77 7.67 0.22
C MET A 141 10.12 8.19 0.69
N LEU A 142 10.69 9.09 -0.10
CA LEU A 142 11.95 9.75 0.18
C LEU A 142 11.72 11.24 0.41
N VAL A 143 12.09 11.75 1.58
CA VAL A 143 12.18 13.18 1.86
C VAL A 143 13.62 13.61 1.70
N LYS A 144 13.85 14.65 0.90
CA LYS A 144 15.18 15.17 0.59
C LYS A 144 15.27 16.65 0.91
N SER A 145 16.37 17.08 1.53
CA SER A 145 16.61 18.47 1.90
C SER A 145 18.02 18.91 1.57
N ARG A 146 18.16 20.14 1.08
CA ARG A 146 19.46 20.74 0.74
C ARG A 146 20.19 21.26 1.96
N LYS A 147 19.45 21.69 2.99
CA LYS A 147 19.97 22.20 4.25
C LYS A 147 19.45 21.36 5.40
N GLU A 148 20.27 21.20 6.43
CA GLU A 148 19.88 20.44 7.63
C GLU A 148 18.75 21.14 8.40
N GLU A 149 18.76 22.46 8.41
CA GLU A 149 17.78 23.30 9.10
C GLU A 149 16.36 23.14 8.55
N ASP A 150 16.23 22.93 7.22
CA ASP A 150 14.95 22.81 6.53
C ASP A 150 14.36 21.39 6.61
N HIS A 151 15.15 20.40 7.05
CA HIS A 151 14.76 18.99 6.95
C HIS A 151 13.56 18.61 7.83
N LEU A 152 13.48 19.18 9.02
CA LEU A 152 12.34 18.98 9.91
C LEU A 152 11.05 19.59 9.32
N ASP A 153 11.15 20.79 8.75
CA ASP A 153 10.01 21.46 8.13
C ASP A 153 9.54 20.72 6.88
N ASP A 154 10.47 20.17 6.08
CA ASP A 154 10.18 19.30 4.95
C ASP A 154 9.45 18.01 5.37
N GLN A 155 9.78 17.45 6.55
CA GLN A 155 9.08 16.30 7.13
C GLN A 155 7.71 16.68 7.71
N ILE A 156 7.58 17.81 8.41
CA ILE A 156 6.34 18.29 9.04
C ILE A 156 5.32 18.74 7.99
N GLY A 157 5.75 19.43 6.93
CA GLY A 157 4.90 19.78 5.80
C GLY A 157 4.21 18.59 5.17
N ARG A 158 4.81 17.40 5.30
CA ARG A 158 4.25 16.12 4.92
C ARG A 158 3.23 15.58 5.93
N ALA A 159 3.46 15.73 7.25
CA ALA A 159 2.51 15.29 8.27
C ALA A 159 1.17 16.03 8.13
N SER A 160 1.18 17.32 7.82
CA SER A 160 -0.02 18.11 7.58
C SER A 160 -0.81 17.71 6.32
N CYS A 161 -0.16 17.08 5.34
CA CYS A 161 -0.85 16.48 4.18
C CYS A 161 -1.56 15.16 4.53
N ARG A 162 -1.05 14.43 5.53
CA ARG A 162 -1.61 13.14 5.98
C ARG A 162 -2.95 13.29 6.72
N GLU A 163 -3.19 14.45 7.32
CA GLU A 163 -4.44 14.75 8.04
C GLU A 163 -5.61 15.15 7.11
N ARG A 164 -5.37 15.28 5.80
CA ARG A 164 -6.38 15.70 4.82
C ARG A 164 -6.95 14.56 3.95
N VAL A 165 -6.70 13.30 4.35
CA VAL A 165 -7.22 12.10 3.66
C VAL A 165 -8.32 11.43 4.48
#